data_7a7059fa269bc5aeb3da15e5009ae13b
#
_entry.id   7a7059fa269bc5aeb3da15e5009ae13b
#
_cell.length_a   1.000
_cell.length_b   1.000
_cell.length_c   1.000
_cell.angle_alpha   90.00
_cell.angle_beta   90.00
_cell.angle_gamma   90.00
#
_symmetry.space_group_name_H-M   'P 1'
#
loop_
_entity.id
_entity.type
_entity.pdbx_description
1 polymer ?
#
loop_
_entity_poly.entity_id
_entity_poly.type
_entity_poly.pdbx_seq_one_letter_code
_entity_poly.pdbx_strand_id
1 'polypeptide(L)'
;MLIEQPQLRPEVSIRWLTIACVEIRVGDFRIVIDPCIGESPRAPFGPEVIEGADIVLLSHTHWDHITDLAYVMEKFHCPVLCGELSAPALIEMLNANPHDVYPVTPNLELD
;
A
#
# COMPACT_ATOMS: atom_id res chain seq x y z
N MET A 1 29.14 1.20 14.57
CA MET A 1 28.04 1.12 15.54
C MET A 1 27.07 0.04 15.13
N LEU A 2 26.75 -0.83 16.06
CA LEU A 2 25.73 -1.87 15.81
C LEU A 2 24.37 -1.34 16.25
N ILE A 3 23.39 -1.50 15.38
CA ILE A 3 22.00 -1.16 15.69
C ILE A 3 21.24 -2.47 15.86
N GLU A 4 20.68 -2.67 17.04
CA GLU A 4 19.84 -3.84 17.26
C GLU A 4 18.53 -3.69 16.49
N GLN A 5 18.06 -4.80 15.91
CA GLN A 5 16.78 -4.81 15.26
C GLN A 5 15.67 -4.68 16.30
N PRO A 6 14.62 -3.90 16.00
CA PRO A 6 13.47 -3.86 16.89
C PRO A 6 12.84 -5.24 16.97
N GLN A 7 12.35 -5.58 18.16
CA GLN A 7 11.64 -6.84 18.35
C GLN A 7 10.16 -6.61 18.16
N LEU A 8 9.64 -7.22 17.11
CA LEU A 8 8.20 -7.22 16.83
C LEU A 8 7.55 -8.45 17.46
N ARG A 9 6.25 -8.38 17.67
CA ARG A 9 5.49 -9.57 18.06
C ARG A 9 5.62 -10.63 16.97
N PRO A 10 5.62 -11.94 17.31
CA PRO A 10 5.83 -12.99 16.32
C PRO A 10 4.86 -12.95 15.13
N GLU A 11 3.62 -12.47 15.35
CA GLU A 11 2.62 -12.38 14.30
C GLU A 11 2.79 -11.16 13.38
N VAL A 12 3.69 -10.24 13.71
CA VAL A 12 3.88 -9.00 12.95
C VAL A 12 5.19 -9.06 12.16
N SER A 13 5.14 -8.76 10.87
CA SER A 13 6.34 -8.58 10.06
C SER A 13 6.19 -7.33 9.21
N ILE A 14 7.32 -6.66 8.96
CA ILE A 14 7.39 -5.47 8.13
C ILE A 14 8.48 -5.69 7.10
N ARG A 15 8.14 -5.46 5.83
CA ARG A 15 9.10 -5.57 4.73
C ARG A 15 9.09 -4.27 3.93
N TRP A 16 10.22 -3.57 3.91
CA TRP A 16 10.39 -2.42 3.05
C TRP A 16 10.80 -2.91 1.66
N LEU A 17 9.99 -2.61 0.66
CA LEU A 17 10.25 -3.10 -0.69
C LEU A 17 11.14 -2.13 -1.46
N THR A 18 10.72 -0.90 -1.60
CA THR A 18 11.53 0.17 -2.20
C THR A 18 10.79 1.50 -2.10
N ILE A 19 11.49 2.62 -2.21
CA ILE A 19 10.93 3.96 -2.12
C ILE A 19 10.13 4.09 -0.82
N ALA A 20 8.82 4.28 -0.90
CA ALA A 20 7.93 4.34 0.26
C ALA A 20 7.03 3.11 0.36
N CYS A 21 7.27 2.09 -0.48
CA CYS A 21 6.44 0.89 -0.51
C CYS A 21 6.82 -0.05 0.63
N VAL A 22 5.88 -0.27 1.54
CA VAL A 22 6.06 -1.12 2.71
C VAL A 22 4.93 -2.14 2.76
N GLU A 23 5.28 -3.39 3.02
CA GLU A 23 4.32 -4.47 3.27
C GLU A 23 4.34 -4.79 4.77
N ILE A 24 3.17 -4.76 5.41
CA ILE A 24 3.00 -5.11 6.81
C ILE A 24 2.09 -6.34 6.88
N ARG A 25 2.53 -7.34 7.60
CA ARG A 25 1.71 -8.53 7.84
C ARG A 25 1.44 -8.67 9.34
N VAL A 26 0.17 -8.86 9.67
CA VAL A 26 -0.28 -9.13 11.04
C VAL A 26 -1.10 -10.41 10.99
N GLY A 27 -0.50 -11.54 11.40
CA GLY A 27 -1.09 -12.84 11.20
C GLY A 27 -1.27 -13.11 9.71
N ASP A 28 -2.50 -13.36 9.28
CA ASP A 28 -2.83 -13.54 7.86
C ASP A 28 -3.24 -12.25 7.16
N PHE A 29 -3.37 -11.15 7.90
CA PHE A 29 -3.79 -9.87 7.35
C PHE A 29 -2.59 -9.11 6.79
N ARG A 30 -2.73 -8.61 5.56
CA ARG A 30 -1.64 -7.93 4.85
C ARG A 30 -2.04 -6.52 4.44
N ILE A 31 -1.15 -5.58 4.75
CA ILE A 31 -1.31 -4.16 4.42
C ILE A 31 -0.17 -3.78 3.49
N VAL A 32 -0.50 -3.14 2.37
CA VAL A 32 0.51 -2.58 1.46
C VAL A 32 0.39 -1.07 1.48
N ILE A 33 1.50 -0.40 1.70
CA ILE A 33 1.56 1.06 1.76
C ILE A 33 2.30 1.56 0.53
N ASP A 34 1.71 2.55 -0.15
CA ASP A 34 2.30 3.28 -1.27
C ASP A 34 2.95 2.36 -2.33
N PRO A 35 2.16 1.53 -3.04
CA PRO A 35 2.71 0.55 -3.97
C PRO A 35 3.32 1.20 -5.21
N CYS A 36 4.64 1.37 -5.18
CA CYS A 36 5.45 1.82 -6.30
C CYS A 36 6.77 1.06 -6.28
N ILE A 37 6.90 0.06 -7.14
CA ILE A 37 8.08 -0.81 -7.21
C ILE A 37 8.69 -0.77 -8.60
N GLY A 38 7.88 -0.96 -9.64
CA GLY A 38 8.35 -1.16 -11.00
C GLY A 38 9.13 0.00 -11.58
N GLU A 39 8.92 1.22 -11.07
CA GLU A 39 9.63 2.41 -11.54
C GLU A 39 10.91 2.70 -10.74
N SER A 40 11.23 1.89 -9.74
CA SER A 40 12.41 2.13 -8.92
C SER A 40 13.66 1.57 -9.60
N PRO A 41 14.68 2.40 -9.87
CA PRO A 41 15.92 1.91 -10.46
C PRO A 41 16.76 1.05 -9.51
N ARG A 42 16.41 1.06 -8.21
CA ARG A 42 17.14 0.30 -7.18
C ARG A 42 16.50 -1.03 -6.86
N ALA A 43 15.28 -1.27 -7.30
CA ALA A 43 14.61 -2.53 -7.05
C ALA A 43 14.95 -3.52 -8.16
N PRO A 44 15.55 -4.68 -7.84
CA PRO A 44 15.83 -5.70 -8.84
C PRO A 44 14.61 -6.57 -9.16
N PHE A 45 13.43 -6.13 -8.79
CA PHE A 45 12.17 -6.86 -8.92
C PHE A 45 11.04 -5.90 -9.27
N GLY A 46 9.91 -6.42 -9.70
CA GLY A 46 8.70 -5.66 -9.96
C GLY A 46 7.63 -5.88 -8.89
N PRO A 47 6.40 -5.42 -9.15
CA PRO A 47 5.31 -5.53 -8.18
C PRO A 47 4.88 -6.96 -7.86
N GLU A 48 5.30 -7.93 -8.66
CA GLU A 48 5.02 -9.35 -8.40
C GLU A 48 5.63 -9.86 -7.10
N VAL A 49 6.55 -9.11 -6.50
CA VAL A 49 7.14 -9.45 -5.20
C VAL A 49 6.12 -9.32 -4.06
N ILE A 50 5.05 -8.55 -4.27
CA ILE A 50 3.96 -8.44 -3.31
C ILE A 50 3.17 -9.74 -3.33
N GLU A 51 3.15 -10.45 -2.20
CA GLU A 51 2.54 -11.77 -2.11
C GLU A 51 1.05 -11.74 -1.78
N GLY A 52 0.56 -10.64 -1.23
CA GLY A 52 -0.84 -10.49 -0.90
C GLY A 52 -1.14 -9.10 -0.37
N ALA A 53 -2.41 -8.71 -0.44
CA ALA A 53 -2.88 -7.45 0.13
C ALA A 53 -4.36 -7.58 0.47
N ASP A 54 -4.69 -7.26 1.70
CA ASP A 54 -6.08 -7.14 2.15
C ASP A 54 -6.56 -5.71 2.06
N ILE A 55 -5.62 -4.77 2.15
CA ILE A 55 -5.89 -3.35 2.07
C ILE A 55 -4.63 -2.61 1.61
N VAL A 56 -4.82 -1.54 0.86
CA VAL A 56 -3.75 -0.61 0.49
C VAL A 56 -3.98 0.70 1.21
N LEU A 57 -2.93 1.26 1.78
CA LEU A 57 -2.95 2.58 2.39
C LEU A 57 -2.07 3.52 1.57
N LEU A 58 -2.59 4.69 1.22
CA LEU A 58 -1.81 5.71 0.52
C LEU A 58 -1.51 6.87 1.44
N SER A 59 -0.23 7.23 1.54
CA SER A 59 0.17 8.46 2.24
C SER A 59 -0.26 9.69 1.43
N HIS A 60 -0.12 9.62 0.11
CA HIS A 60 -0.59 10.63 -0.83
C HIS A 60 -0.58 10.04 -2.24
N THR A 61 -0.97 10.82 -3.25
CA THR A 61 -1.19 10.30 -4.60
C THR A 61 -0.18 10.77 -5.64
N HIS A 62 1.04 11.11 -5.24
CA HIS A 62 2.12 11.34 -6.19
C HIS A 62 2.48 10.03 -6.92
N TRP A 63 2.93 10.14 -8.17
CA TRP A 63 3.16 8.97 -9.02
C TRP A 63 4.08 7.91 -8.38
N ASP A 64 5.08 8.35 -7.63
CA ASP A 64 6.05 7.48 -6.97
C ASP A 64 5.49 6.76 -5.73
N HIS A 65 4.19 6.91 -5.48
CA HIS A 65 3.48 6.21 -4.41
C HIS A 65 2.33 5.35 -4.91
N ILE A 66 1.93 5.54 -6.18
CA ILE A 66 0.74 4.86 -6.73
C ILE A 66 0.99 4.11 -8.04
N THR A 67 2.23 4.04 -8.52
CA THR A 67 2.53 3.47 -9.83
C THR A 67 2.01 2.05 -10.01
N ASP A 68 2.08 1.21 -8.96
CA ASP A 68 1.63 -0.17 -9.02
C ASP A 68 0.29 -0.39 -8.30
N LEU A 69 -0.42 0.69 -7.96
CA LEU A 69 -1.69 0.59 -7.22
C LEU A 69 -2.74 -0.21 -7.98
N ALA A 70 -2.93 0.09 -9.27
CA ALA A 70 -3.90 -0.62 -10.09
C ALA A 70 -3.60 -2.13 -10.15
N TYR A 71 -2.34 -2.47 -10.29
CA TYR A 71 -1.89 -3.87 -10.30
C TYR A 71 -2.27 -4.59 -9.00
N VAL A 72 -1.99 -3.96 -7.85
CA VAL A 72 -2.25 -4.56 -6.54
C VAL A 72 -3.76 -4.73 -6.31
N MET A 73 -4.54 -3.69 -6.60
CA MET A 73 -6.00 -3.74 -6.41
C MET A 73 -6.64 -4.79 -7.30
N GLU A 74 -6.20 -4.89 -8.54
CA GLU A 74 -6.76 -5.86 -9.48
C GLU A 74 -6.37 -7.29 -9.10
N LYS A 75 -5.11 -7.51 -8.75
CA LYS A 75 -4.61 -8.85 -8.44
C LYS A 75 -5.22 -9.40 -7.15
N PHE A 76 -5.35 -8.59 -6.12
CA PHE A 76 -5.76 -9.05 -4.80
C PHE A 76 -7.20 -8.66 -4.44
N HIS A 77 -7.89 -7.95 -5.32
CA HIS A 77 -9.28 -7.51 -5.10
C HIS A 77 -9.44 -6.79 -3.76
N CYS A 78 -8.51 -5.89 -3.46
CA CYS A 78 -8.49 -5.20 -2.18
C CYS A 78 -8.84 -3.72 -2.35
N PRO A 79 -9.44 -3.09 -1.31
CA PRO A 79 -9.71 -1.66 -1.33
C PRO A 79 -8.45 -0.85 -1.05
N VAL A 80 -8.51 0.44 -1.40
CA VAL A 80 -7.47 1.41 -1.08
C VAL A 80 -8.06 2.51 -0.21
N LEU A 81 -7.32 2.89 0.84
CA LEU A 81 -7.62 4.03 1.67
C LEU A 81 -6.72 5.20 1.28
N CYS A 82 -7.32 6.35 1.04
CA CYS A 82 -6.59 7.57 0.67
C CYS A 82 -7.23 8.79 1.32
N GLY A 83 -6.54 9.92 1.32
CA GLY A 83 -7.12 11.16 1.82
C GLY A 83 -8.40 11.52 1.07
N GLU A 84 -9.35 12.10 1.77
CA GLU A 84 -10.68 12.39 1.22
C GLU A 84 -10.65 13.26 -0.04
N LEU A 85 -9.67 14.19 -0.11
CA LEU A 85 -9.57 15.10 -1.26
C LEU A 85 -9.03 14.40 -2.51
N SER A 86 -8.33 13.28 -2.34
CA SER A 86 -7.74 12.53 -3.44
C SER A 86 -8.67 11.47 -4.01
N ALA A 87 -9.67 11.06 -3.26
CA ALA A 87 -10.52 9.93 -3.64
C ALA A 87 -11.22 10.10 -4.99
N PRO A 88 -11.88 11.23 -5.29
CA PRO A 88 -12.57 11.37 -6.58
C PRO A 88 -11.63 11.27 -7.79
N ALA A 89 -10.47 11.93 -7.71
CA ALA A 89 -9.49 11.88 -8.80
C ALA A 89 -8.91 10.47 -8.97
N LEU A 90 -8.69 9.77 -7.87
CA LEU A 90 -8.17 8.41 -7.90
C LEU A 90 -9.17 7.43 -8.52
N ILE A 91 -10.43 7.55 -8.17
CA ILE A 91 -11.51 6.75 -8.77
C ILE A 91 -11.53 6.92 -10.28
N GLU A 92 -11.48 8.17 -10.75
CA GLU A 92 -11.48 8.47 -12.17
C GLU A 92 -10.22 7.91 -12.87
N MET A 93 -9.05 8.17 -12.30
CA MET A 93 -7.78 7.73 -12.87
C MET A 93 -7.70 6.21 -13.01
N LEU A 94 -8.16 5.48 -12.00
CA LEU A 94 -8.13 4.02 -11.98
C LEU A 94 -9.32 3.38 -12.70
N ASN A 95 -10.34 4.16 -13.05
CA ASN A 95 -11.62 3.65 -13.52
C ASN A 95 -12.16 2.60 -12.53
N ALA A 96 -12.04 2.89 -11.25
CA ALA A 96 -12.35 1.96 -10.17
C ALA A 96 -13.81 2.09 -9.72
N ASN A 97 -14.29 1.03 -9.07
CA ASN A 97 -15.56 1.10 -8.37
C ASN A 97 -15.38 2.03 -7.17
N PRO A 98 -16.26 3.04 -6.99
CA PRO A 98 -16.17 3.94 -5.84
C PRO A 98 -16.13 3.23 -4.48
N HIS A 99 -16.71 2.04 -4.37
CA HIS A 99 -16.67 1.27 -3.13
C HIS A 99 -15.29 0.70 -2.81
N ASP A 100 -14.38 0.66 -3.79
CA ASP A 100 -13.03 0.14 -3.60
C ASP A 100 -12.03 1.24 -3.22
N VAL A 101 -12.46 2.51 -3.25
CA VAL A 101 -11.62 3.66 -2.88
C VAL A 101 -12.28 4.33 -1.69
N TYR A 102 -11.69 4.15 -0.51
CA TYR A 102 -12.26 4.64 0.74
C TYR A 102 -11.60 5.96 1.15
N PRO A 103 -12.37 7.06 1.21
CA PRO A 103 -11.81 8.34 1.65
C PRO A 103 -11.67 8.37 3.17
N VAL A 104 -10.50 8.81 3.64
CA VAL A 104 -10.26 8.97 5.06
C VAL A 104 -10.04 10.43 5.42
N THR A 105 -10.52 10.80 6.60
CA THR A 105 -10.33 12.12 7.19
C THR A 105 -9.40 12.02 8.38
N PRO A 106 -8.78 13.13 8.80
CA PRO A 106 -7.95 13.10 10.00
C PRO A 106 -8.70 12.53 11.20
N ASN A 107 -8.01 11.67 11.95
CA ASN A 107 -8.54 11.04 13.17
C ASN A 107 -9.68 10.03 12.93
N LEU A 108 -9.87 9.57 11.70
CA LEU A 108 -10.81 8.49 11.42
C LEU A 108 -10.26 7.16 11.93
N GLU A 109 -11.09 6.38 12.59
CA GLU A 109 -10.78 5.03 13.03
C GLU A 109 -11.67 4.04 12.28
N LEU A 110 -11.06 2.98 11.77
CA LEU A 110 -11.76 1.89 11.10
C LEU A 110 -11.67 0.63 11.94
N ASP A 111 -12.78 -0.04 12.11
CA ASP A 111 -12.87 -1.29 12.87
C ASP A 111 -12.80 -2.51 11.95
#